data_e1b2a500fb55496abd5683dc34fc8bec
#
_entry.id   e1b2a500fb55496abd5683dc34fc8bec
#
_cell.length_a   1.000
_cell.length_b   1.000
_cell.length_c   1.000
_cell.angle_alpha   90.00
_cell.angle_beta   90.00
_cell.angle_gamma   90.00
#
_symmetry.space_group_name_H-M   'P 1'
#
loop_
_entity.id
_entity.type
_entity.pdbx_description
1 polymer ?
#
loop_
_entity_poly.entity_id
_entity_poly.type
_entity_poly.pdbx_seq_one_letter_code
_entity_poly.pdbx_strand_id
1 'polypeptide(L)'
;LDNSIDIIFNKNSDKILIESDKEQLSRVFLNLIKNSIESIQQKSENISNFNKKITIELHQNNNQITLIITDNGIGFVNFNENIRNVLNPYITTKKSGTGLGLSIVNKTVNDHNGKIEFIPIKDGAKIKIIFLK
;
A
#
# COMPACT_ATOMS: atom_id res chain seq x y z
N LEU A 1 14.94 17.74 -14.71
CA LEU A 1 13.74 17.55 -13.91
C LEU A 1 13.72 16.16 -13.32
N ASP A 2 13.85 16.08 -12.03
CA ASP A 2 13.90 14.78 -11.39
C ASP A 2 12.56 14.48 -10.76
N ASN A 3 11.77 13.64 -11.43
CA ASN A 3 10.52 13.11 -10.91
C ASN A 3 10.68 11.69 -10.37
N SER A 4 11.93 11.27 -10.19
CA SER A 4 12.16 9.89 -9.77
C SER A 4 11.70 9.65 -8.35
N ILE A 5 11.20 8.46 -8.14
CA ILE A 5 10.81 7.95 -6.82
C ILE A 5 11.79 6.85 -6.48
N ASP A 6 12.44 6.97 -5.32
CA ASP A 6 13.30 5.90 -4.82
C ASP A 6 12.44 4.77 -4.30
N ILE A 7 12.61 3.58 -4.85
CA ILE A 7 11.90 2.39 -4.38
C ILE A 7 12.90 1.49 -3.71
N ILE A 8 12.69 1.24 -2.43
CA ILE A 8 13.56 0.40 -1.62
C ILE A 8 12.81 -0.89 -1.31
N PHE A 9 13.44 -2.01 -1.62
CA PHE A 9 12.86 -3.33 -1.37
C PHE A 9 13.72 -4.09 -0.38
N ASN A 10 13.12 -4.51 0.74
CA ASN A 10 13.77 -5.29 1.78
C ASN A 10 13.01 -6.59 2.00
N LYS A 11 13.73 -7.71 2.05
CA LYS A 11 13.14 -9.00 2.35
C LYS A 11 14.05 -9.78 3.30
N ASN A 12 13.47 -10.61 4.13
CA ASN A 12 14.23 -11.40 5.10
C ASN A 12 14.55 -12.81 4.61
N SER A 13 14.17 -13.14 3.38
CA SER A 13 14.41 -14.45 2.79
C SER A 13 14.54 -14.33 1.28
N ASP A 14 15.41 -15.14 0.68
CA ASP A 14 15.58 -15.15 -0.78
C ASP A 14 14.37 -15.71 -1.49
N LYS A 15 13.61 -16.59 -0.84
CA LYS A 15 12.48 -17.22 -1.46
C LYS A 15 11.30 -17.20 -0.48
N ILE A 16 10.22 -16.52 -0.89
CA ILE A 16 9.00 -16.43 -0.11
C ILE A 16 7.88 -16.97 -0.97
N LEU A 17 7.24 -18.05 -0.49
CA LEU A 17 6.19 -18.72 -1.21
C LEU A 17 4.90 -18.69 -0.41
N ILE A 18 3.81 -18.41 -1.12
CA ILE A 18 2.46 -18.45 -0.58
C ILE A 18 1.57 -19.17 -1.59
N GLU A 19 0.65 -19.98 -1.09
CA GLU A 19 -0.37 -20.59 -1.90
C GLU A 19 -1.45 -19.56 -2.20
N SER A 20 -1.60 -19.21 -3.48
CA SER A 20 -2.44 -18.07 -3.82
C SER A 20 -2.79 -18.05 -5.30
N ASP A 21 -3.75 -17.20 -5.63
CA ASP A 21 -4.02 -16.81 -7.01
C ASP A 21 -3.03 -15.73 -7.42
N LYS A 22 -2.12 -16.09 -8.32
CA LYS A 22 -1.04 -15.21 -8.76
C LYS A 22 -1.57 -13.90 -9.37
N GLU A 23 -2.61 -13.97 -10.18
CA GLU A 23 -3.16 -12.77 -10.81
C GLU A 23 -3.78 -11.83 -9.78
N GLN A 24 -4.52 -12.38 -8.83
CA GLN A 24 -5.15 -11.58 -7.79
C GLN A 24 -4.12 -10.91 -6.90
N LEU A 25 -3.07 -11.62 -6.50
CA LEU A 25 -2.00 -11.02 -5.68
C LEU A 25 -1.21 -9.97 -6.46
N SER A 26 -0.98 -10.18 -7.75
CA SER A 26 -0.34 -9.17 -8.58
C SER A 26 -1.16 -7.89 -8.63
N ARG A 27 -2.47 -7.99 -8.70
CA ARG A 27 -3.36 -6.82 -8.67
C ARG A 27 -3.29 -6.09 -7.32
N VAL A 28 -3.20 -6.83 -6.22
CA VAL A 28 -3.01 -6.21 -4.90
C VAL A 28 -1.74 -5.38 -4.89
N PHE A 29 -0.63 -5.95 -5.32
CA PHE A 29 0.64 -5.25 -5.41
C PHE A 29 0.55 -3.99 -6.27
N LEU A 30 0.03 -4.14 -7.48
CA LEU A 30 -0.07 -3.01 -8.40
C LEU A 30 -0.95 -1.90 -7.85
N ASN A 31 -2.07 -2.25 -7.22
CA ASN A 31 -2.94 -1.26 -6.61
C ASN A 31 -2.25 -0.50 -5.47
N LEU A 32 -1.52 -1.22 -4.63
CA LEU A 32 -0.83 -0.58 -3.50
C LEU A 32 0.30 0.34 -3.97
N ILE A 33 1.08 -0.11 -4.95
CA ILE A 33 2.16 0.70 -5.51
C ILE A 33 1.59 1.93 -6.23
N LYS A 34 0.54 1.75 -7.00
CA LYS A 34 -0.14 2.85 -7.70
C LYS A 34 -0.65 3.88 -6.70
N ASN A 35 -1.27 3.43 -5.61
CA ASN A 35 -1.75 4.33 -4.57
C ASN A 35 -0.60 5.14 -3.94
N SER A 36 0.53 4.49 -3.70
CA SER A 36 1.71 5.17 -3.15
C SER A 36 2.25 6.22 -4.12
N ILE A 37 2.34 5.87 -5.40
CA ILE A 37 2.80 6.80 -6.44
C ILE A 37 1.87 8.01 -6.53
N GLU A 38 0.57 7.78 -6.58
CA GLU A 38 -0.42 8.86 -6.65
C GLU A 38 -0.37 9.77 -5.42
N SER A 39 -0.18 9.18 -4.24
CA SER A 39 -0.02 9.92 -2.99
C SER A 39 1.19 10.87 -3.04
N ILE A 40 2.30 10.37 -3.57
CA ILE A 40 3.52 11.17 -3.73
C ILE A 40 3.32 12.28 -4.78
N GLN A 41 2.69 11.94 -5.90
CA GLN A 41 2.41 12.92 -6.96
C GLN A 41 1.50 14.03 -6.45
N GLN A 42 0.49 13.68 -5.66
CA GLN A 42 -0.43 14.64 -5.07
C GLN A 42 0.29 15.59 -4.11
N LYS A 43 1.19 15.06 -3.30
CA LYS A 43 2.03 15.88 -2.42
C LYS A 43 2.94 16.81 -3.22
N SER A 44 3.45 16.35 -4.36
CA SER A 44 4.33 17.13 -5.23
C SER A 44 3.65 18.35 -5.83
N GLU A 45 2.32 18.38 -5.89
CA GLU A 45 1.58 19.54 -6.37
C GLU A 45 1.74 20.75 -5.44
N ASN A 46 1.96 20.51 -4.16
CA ASN A 46 2.02 21.55 -3.14
C ASN A 46 3.42 21.73 -2.54
N ILE A 47 4.21 20.68 -2.55
CA ILE A 47 5.55 20.69 -1.98
C ILE A 47 6.53 20.19 -3.04
N SER A 48 7.43 21.06 -3.46
CA SER A 48 8.52 20.68 -4.34
C SER A 48 9.75 20.29 -3.51
N ASN A 49 10.66 19.54 -4.08
CA ASN A 49 11.96 19.23 -3.46
C ASN A 49 11.90 18.41 -2.18
N PHE A 50 11.10 17.36 -2.16
CA PHE A 50 11.23 16.35 -1.11
C PHE A 50 11.73 15.04 -1.72
N ASN A 51 12.39 14.21 -0.93
CA ASN A 51 12.89 12.92 -1.36
C ASN A 51 11.73 11.94 -1.47
N LYS A 52 11.26 11.70 -2.69
CA LYS A 52 10.14 10.82 -2.97
C LYS A 52 10.58 9.38 -2.75
N LYS A 53 9.89 8.68 -1.86
CA LYS A 53 10.34 7.35 -1.43
C LYS A 53 9.18 6.41 -1.19
N ILE A 54 9.33 5.19 -1.70
CA ILE A 54 8.44 4.07 -1.40
C ILE A 54 9.30 2.94 -0.85
N THR A 55 8.94 2.42 0.31
CA THR A 55 9.64 1.29 0.91
C THR A 55 8.71 0.09 0.91
N ILE A 56 9.19 -1.03 0.40
CA ILE A 56 8.47 -2.30 0.36
C ILE A 56 9.25 -3.29 1.20
N GLU A 57 8.59 -3.85 2.20
CA GLU A 57 9.20 -4.83 3.09
C GLU A 57 8.41 -6.13 3.02
N LEU A 58 9.13 -7.23 2.85
CA LEU A 58 8.52 -8.54 2.76
C LEU A 58 9.24 -9.46 3.73
N HIS A 59 8.51 -9.96 4.72
CA HIS A 59 9.06 -10.80 5.78
C HIS A 59 8.25 -12.09 5.89
N GLN A 60 8.95 -13.19 6.16
CA GLN A 60 8.27 -14.43 6.45
C GLN A 60 8.80 -15.06 7.73
N ASN A 61 7.92 -15.77 8.41
CA ASN A 61 8.27 -16.68 9.49
C ASN A 61 7.55 -18.01 9.25
N ASN A 62 7.54 -18.91 10.24
CA ASN A 62 6.97 -20.23 10.05
C ASN A 62 5.47 -20.21 9.79
N ASN A 63 4.76 -19.18 10.25
CA ASN A 63 3.31 -19.15 10.27
C ASN A 63 2.69 -18.10 9.35
N GLN A 64 3.46 -17.09 8.95
CA GLN A 64 2.86 -15.99 8.18
C GLN A 64 3.88 -15.28 7.29
N ILE A 65 3.32 -14.59 6.32
CA ILE A 65 4.06 -13.68 5.43
C ILE A 65 3.48 -12.29 5.64
N THR A 66 4.37 -11.31 5.84
CA THR A 66 3.99 -9.92 6.06
C THR A 66 4.55 -9.05 4.95
N LEU A 67 3.67 -8.27 4.33
CA LEU A 67 4.02 -7.26 3.34
C LEU A 67 3.73 -5.89 3.92
N ILE A 68 4.72 -5.00 3.90
CA ILE A 68 4.55 -3.62 4.36
C ILE A 68 4.96 -2.68 3.24
N ILE A 69 4.07 -1.75 2.88
CA ILE A 69 4.35 -0.71 1.90
C ILE A 69 4.21 0.65 2.59
N THR A 70 5.28 1.41 2.56
CA THR A 70 5.35 2.75 3.17
C THR A 70 5.71 3.76 2.09
N ASP A 71 4.98 4.86 2.03
CA ASP A 71 5.33 5.99 1.18
C ASP A 71 5.40 7.28 1.99
N ASN A 72 6.06 8.28 1.45
CA ASN A 72 6.14 9.60 2.05
C ASN A 72 5.30 10.65 1.29
N GLY A 73 4.18 10.21 0.75
CA GLY A 73 3.21 11.10 0.10
C GLY A 73 2.32 11.85 1.08
N ILE A 74 1.11 12.16 0.64
CA ILE A 74 0.16 12.91 1.48
C ILE A 74 -0.42 12.08 2.63
N GLY A 75 -0.34 10.77 2.53
CA GLY A 75 -0.93 9.89 3.52
C GLY A 75 -2.44 9.72 3.35
N PHE A 76 -3.08 9.19 4.38
CA PHE A 76 -4.52 9.04 4.41
C PHE A 76 -5.14 10.31 4.96
N VAL A 77 -5.92 10.98 4.12
CA VAL A 77 -6.69 12.16 4.56
C VAL A 77 -7.75 11.66 5.55
N ASN A 78 -7.90 12.36 6.67
CA ASN A 78 -8.86 12.00 7.72
C ASN A 78 -8.65 10.62 8.32
N PHE A 79 -7.39 10.21 8.45
CA PHE A 79 -7.03 8.90 9.00
C PHE A 79 -7.72 8.62 10.33
N ASN A 80 -7.74 9.61 11.22
CA ASN A 80 -8.28 9.44 12.57
C ASN A 80 -9.80 9.40 12.63
N GLU A 81 -10.46 9.89 11.59
CA GLU A 81 -11.91 10.00 11.59
C GLU A 81 -12.59 8.77 11.03
N ASN A 82 -12.08 8.22 9.93
CA ASN A 82 -12.85 7.21 9.24
C ASN A 82 -12.01 6.34 8.32
N ILE A 83 -11.13 5.54 8.90
CA ILE A 83 -10.29 4.64 8.12
C ILE A 83 -11.11 3.66 7.29
N ARG A 84 -12.32 3.32 7.73
CA ARG A 84 -13.20 2.40 6.99
C ARG A 84 -13.64 2.96 5.65
N ASN A 85 -13.73 4.28 5.53
CA ASN A 85 -14.10 4.91 4.27
C ASN A 85 -13.05 4.70 3.20
N VAL A 86 -11.80 4.48 3.57
CA VAL A 86 -10.73 4.20 2.62
C VAL A 86 -10.96 2.86 1.91
N LEU A 87 -11.67 1.94 2.55
CA LEU A 87 -11.99 0.63 2.01
C LEU A 87 -13.31 0.57 1.25
N ASN A 88 -14.15 1.60 1.39
CA ASN A 88 -15.45 1.62 0.71
C ASN A 88 -15.28 1.87 -0.79
N PRO A 89 -16.06 1.16 -1.63
CA PRO A 89 -16.08 1.45 -3.06
C PRO A 89 -16.53 2.89 -3.35
N TYR A 90 -15.95 3.48 -4.39
CA TYR A 90 -16.32 4.81 -4.91
C TYR A 90 -15.92 5.99 -4.04
N ILE A 91 -15.33 5.77 -2.87
CA ILE A 91 -14.80 6.84 -2.05
C ILE A 91 -13.31 6.98 -2.33
N THR A 92 -12.89 8.18 -2.72
CA THR A 92 -11.48 8.45 -3.00
C THR A 92 -11.15 9.89 -2.67
N THR A 93 -9.94 10.10 -2.14
CA THR A 93 -9.36 11.43 -1.94
C THR A 93 -8.49 11.86 -3.12
N LYS A 94 -8.37 11.02 -4.14
CA LYS A 94 -7.51 11.26 -5.30
C LYS A 94 -8.32 11.83 -6.44
N LYS A 95 -7.71 12.77 -7.16
CA LYS A 95 -8.37 13.44 -8.28
C LYS A 95 -8.73 12.48 -9.40
N SER A 96 -7.90 11.47 -9.64
CA SER A 96 -8.08 10.50 -10.74
C SER A 96 -8.49 9.12 -10.26
N GLY A 97 -8.72 8.95 -8.96
CA GLY A 97 -9.05 7.64 -8.41
C GLY A 97 -10.51 7.28 -8.63
N THR A 98 -10.76 5.99 -8.81
CA THR A 98 -12.11 5.46 -8.96
C THR A 98 -12.78 5.15 -7.62
N GLY A 99 -12.00 5.10 -6.54
CA GLY A 99 -12.49 4.69 -5.22
C GLY A 99 -12.62 3.19 -5.05
N LEU A 100 -12.12 2.40 -6.00
CA LEU A 100 -12.25 0.95 -5.96
C LEU A 100 -10.98 0.22 -5.56
N GLY A 101 -9.81 0.86 -5.67
CA GLY A 101 -8.52 0.18 -5.51
C GLY A 101 -8.35 -0.51 -4.16
N LEU A 102 -8.58 0.20 -3.06
CA LEU A 102 -8.39 -0.38 -1.72
C LEU A 102 -9.49 -1.36 -1.33
N SER A 103 -10.71 -1.18 -1.83
CA SER A 103 -11.77 -2.16 -1.58
C SER A 103 -11.49 -3.48 -2.27
N ILE A 104 -10.93 -3.43 -3.48
CA ILE A 104 -10.50 -4.63 -4.20
C ILE A 104 -9.35 -5.32 -3.46
N VAL A 105 -8.38 -4.56 -2.98
CA VAL A 105 -7.27 -5.08 -2.18
C VAL A 105 -7.80 -5.78 -0.93
N ASN A 106 -8.71 -5.13 -0.21
CA ASN A 106 -9.28 -5.70 1.01
C ASN A 106 -9.98 -7.04 0.74
N LYS A 107 -10.78 -7.09 -0.33
CA LYS A 107 -11.48 -8.31 -0.70
C LYS A 107 -10.50 -9.43 -1.04
N THR A 108 -9.50 -9.15 -1.85
CA THR A 108 -8.52 -10.16 -2.27
C THR A 108 -7.72 -10.67 -1.07
N VAL A 109 -7.29 -9.77 -0.19
CA VAL A 109 -6.57 -10.16 1.03
C VAL A 109 -7.42 -11.07 1.90
N ASN A 110 -8.69 -10.72 2.09
CA ASN A 110 -9.61 -11.55 2.88
C ASN A 110 -9.84 -12.92 2.24
N ASP A 111 -9.96 -12.97 0.91
CA ASP A 111 -10.15 -14.22 0.18
C ASP A 111 -8.93 -15.15 0.31
N HIS A 112 -7.75 -14.60 0.63
CA HIS A 112 -6.51 -15.34 0.84
C HIS A 112 -6.19 -15.55 2.32
N ASN A 113 -7.18 -15.45 3.19
CA ASN A 113 -7.02 -15.60 4.64
C ASN A 113 -6.01 -14.61 5.23
N GLY A 114 -5.98 -13.42 4.66
CA GLY A 114 -5.09 -12.37 5.10
C GLY A 114 -5.81 -11.29 5.89
N LYS A 115 -5.01 -10.36 6.37
CA LYS A 115 -5.48 -9.21 7.12
C LYS A 115 -4.76 -7.97 6.63
N ILE A 116 -5.49 -6.87 6.47
CA ILE A 116 -4.90 -5.58 6.09
C ILE A 116 -5.01 -4.62 7.26
N GLU A 117 -3.93 -3.89 7.51
CA GLU A 117 -3.87 -2.87 8.56
C GLU A 117 -3.33 -1.57 7.97
N PHE A 118 -3.98 -0.46 8.31
CA PHE A 118 -3.51 0.87 8.00
C PHE A 118 -2.83 1.43 9.24
N ILE A 119 -1.53 1.69 9.13
CA ILE A 119 -0.73 2.12 10.28
C ILE A 119 -0.50 3.62 10.19
N PRO A 120 -0.91 4.40 11.20
CA PRO A 120 -0.69 5.84 11.17
C PRO A 120 0.79 6.16 11.28
N ILE A 121 1.28 6.99 10.37
CA ILE A 121 2.63 7.52 10.42
C ILE A 121 2.58 9.02 10.12
N LYS A 122 3.63 9.71 10.51
CA LYS A 122 3.80 11.10 10.16
C LYS A 122 4.29 11.19 8.70
N ASP A 123 3.70 12.07 7.91
CA ASP A 123 4.16 12.38 6.55
C ASP A 123 4.16 11.18 5.60
N GLY A 124 3.03 10.51 5.48
CA GLY A 124 2.90 9.45 4.50
C GLY A 124 1.84 8.44 4.85
N ALA A 125 1.92 7.29 4.19
CA ALA A 125 1.01 6.18 4.40
C ALA A 125 1.79 4.88 4.60
N LYS A 126 1.29 4.04 5.50
CA LYS A 126 1.87 2.72 5.75
C LYS A 126 0.76 1.69 5.81
N ILE A 127 0.87 0.68 4.95
CA ILE A 127 -0.10 -0.40 4.86
C ILE A 127 0.63 -1.71 5.13
N LYS A 128 0.06 -2.51 6.02
CA LYS A 128 0.60 -3.82 6.37
C LYS A 128 -0.42 -4.89 5.99
N ILE A 129 0.03 -5.90 5.26
CA ILE A 129 -0.78 -7.05 4.90
C ILE A 129 -0.13 -8.30 5.46
N ILE A 130 -0.92 -9.12 6.13
CA ILE A 130 -0.46 -10.37 6.73
C ILE A 130 -1.22 -11.51 6.08
N PHE A 131 -0.49 -12.49 5.55
CA PHE A 131 -1.07 -13.73 5.04
C PHE A 131 -0.65 -14.89 5.94
N LEU A 132 -1.59 -15.74 6.28
CA LEU A 132 -1.29 -16.97 7.00
C LEU A 132 -0.78 -18.03 6.01
N LYS A 133 0.25 -18.75 6.43
CA LYS A 133 0.76 -19.87 5.64
C LYS A 133 -0.11 -21.12 5.85
#